data_eabac0c1571ce4b955d29ed56486597f
#
_entry.id   eabac0c1571ce4b955d29ed56486597f
#
_cell.length_a   1.000
_cell.length_b   1.000
_cell.length_c   1.000
_cell.angle_alpha   90.00
_cell.angle_beta   90.00
_cell.angle_gamma   90.00
#
_symmetry.space_group_name_H-M   'P 1'
#
loop_
_entity.id
_entity.type
_entity.pdbx_description
1 polymer ?
#
loop_
_entity_poly.entity_id
_entity_poly.type
_entity_poly.pdbx_seq_one_letter_code
_entity_poly.pdbx_strand_id
1 'polypeptide(L)'
;MVNAIGFDKADARAPLEAVRYMKADTRYLRRFDDFIKFELLLIILSKEPEPEWNIARYLNAMTTAPQSDSRMNHFVRDMIRMGALIVSKQHKRTSKHLHLCPVLRDELTRFFAIANGHNTSHPGEDEK
;
A
#
# COMPACT_ATOMS: atom_id res chain seq x y z
N MET A 1 -17.89 28.62 -4.32
CA MET A 1 -17.40 28.25 -4.32
C MET A 1 -17.06 27.41 -4.56
N VAL A 2 -17.60 27.27 -4.46
CA VAL A 2 -17.23 26.48 -4.41
C VAL A 2 -16.36 26.01 -5.00
N ASN A 3 -16.17 26.29 -5.29
CA ASN A 3 -15.26 25.91 -5.84
C ASN A 3 -14.29 25.56 -5.44
N ALA A 4 -14.45 25.98 -4.77
CA ALA A 4 -13.41 25.43 -3.94
C ALA A 4 -13.35 23.94 -4.07
N ILE A 5 -14.42 23.37 -4.37
CA ILE A 5 -14.48 21.92 -4.52
C ILE A 5 -14.39 21.49 -5.95
N GLY A 6 -14.23 22.42 -6.84
CA GLY A 6 -14.04 22.06 -8.23
C GLY A 6 -12.63 21.57 -8.45
N PHE A 7 -12.49 20.64 -9.36
CA PHE A 7 -11.19 20.15 -9.78
C PHE A 7 -10.89 20.72 -11.14
N ASP A 8 -9.64 21.04 -11.40
CA ASP A 8 -9.25 21.35 -12.75
C ASP A 8 -8.23 20.34 -13.22
N LYS A 9 -7.78 20.52 -14.44
CA LYS A 9 -6.88 19.54 -15.04
C LYS A 9 -5.56 19.43 -14.30
N ALA A 10 -5.11 20.52 -13.71
CA ALA A 10 -3.85 20.49 -13.00
C ALA A 10 -3.94 19.60 -11.77
N ASP A 11 -5.12 19.49 -11.18
CA ASP A 11 -5.28 18.69 -9.99
C ASP A 11 -5.12 17.20 -10.26
N ALA A 12 -5.30 16.79 -11.50
CA ALA A 12 -5.19 15.38 -11.85
C ALA A 12 -3.76 14.96 -12.20
N ARG A 13 -2.87 15.93 -12.38
CA ARG A 13 -1.54 15.60 -12.89
C ARG A 13 -0.73 14.75 -11.93
N ALA A 14 -0.63 15.17 -10.68
CA ALA A 14 0.18 14.44 -9.73
C ALA A 14 -0.37 13.04 -9.44
N PRO A 15 -1.67 12.89 -9.19
CA PRO A 15 -2.20 11.53 -9.03
C PRO A 15 -2.00 10.66 -10.26
N LEU A 16 -2.12 11.23 -11.45
CA LEU A 16 -1.90 10.46 -12.66
C LEU A 16 -0.46 9.96 -12.74
N GLU A 17 0.49 10.82 -12.41
CA GLU A 17 1.88 10.42 -12.43
C GLU A 17 2.16 9.34 -11.39
N ALA A 18 1.51 9.45 -10.24
CA ALA A 18 1.68 8.42 -9.21
C ALA A 18 1.18 7.07 -9.71
N VAL A 19 0.03 7.05 -10.36
CA VAL A 19 -0.51 5.81 -10.90
C VAL A 19 0.41 5.24 -11.98
N ARG A 20 0.94 6.10 -12.83
CA ARG A 20 1.86 5.64 -13.87
C ARG A 20 3.14 5.07 -13.26
N TYR A 21 3.66 5.73 -12.24
CA TYR A 21 4.82 5.21 -11.53
C TYR A 21 4.52 3.83 -10.96
N MET A 22 3.36 3.70 -10.30
CA MET A 22 2.99 2.44 -9.69
C MET A 22 2.94 1.31 -10.72
N LYS A 23 2.38 1.58 -11.89
CA LYS A 23 2.19 0.54 -12.89
C LYS A 23 3.48 0.20 -13.63
N ALA A 24 4.35 1.18 -13.84
CA ALA A 24 5.49 0.97 -14.72
C ALA A 24 6.79 0.75 -13.98
N ASP A 25 6.95 1.34 -12.79
CA ASP A 25 8.26 1.43 -12.18
C ASP A 25 8.36 0.78 -10.81
N THR A 26 7.34 0.06 -10.38
CA THR A 26 7.42 -0.62 -9.08
C THR A 26 7.50 -2.11 -9.28
N ARG A 27 8.08 -2.76 -8.29
CA ARG A 27 8.21 -4.22 -8.29
C ARG A 27 7.03 -4.87 -7.61
N TYR A 28 6.63 -4.35 -6.47
CA TYR A 28 5.58 -4.96 -5.66
C TYR A 28 4.32 -4.14 -5.61
N LEU A 29 4.45 -2.81 -5.59
CA LEU A 29 3.29 -1.96 -5.40
C LEU A 29 2.28 -2.16 -6.52
N ARG A 30 2.73 -2.40 -7.73
CA ARG A 30 1.82 -2.61 -8.86
C ARG A 30 0.91 -3.81 -8.69
N ARG A 31 1.23 -4.69 -7.74
CA ARG A 31 0.40 -5.85 -7.48
C ARG A 31 -0.86 -5.48 -6.71
N PHE A 32 -0.84 -4.35 -6.04
CA PHE A 32 -2.00 -3.85 -5.29
C PHE A 32 -2.81 -2.93 -6.18
N ASP A 33 -3.31 -3.46 -7.27
CA ASP A 33 -3.78 -2.68 -8.41
C ASP A 33 -5.28 -2.46 -8.44
N ASP A 34 -5.99 -2.78 -7.38
CA ASP A 34 -7.39 -2.40 -7.27
C ASP A 34 -7.62 -1.82 -5.88
N PHE A 35 -8.80 -1.22 -5.70
CA PHE A 35 -9.07 -0.54 -4.44
C PHE A 35 -9.08 -1.49 -3.25
N ILE A 36 -9.52 -2.72 -3.46
CA ILE A 36 -9.58 -3.68 -2.36
C ILE A 36 -8.17 -4.03 -1.90
N LYS A 37 -7.31 -4.35 -2.83
CA LYS A 37 -5.93 -4.69 -2.48
C LYS A 37 -5.19 -3.50 -1.91
N PHE A 38 -5.43 -2.32 -2.46
CA PHE A 38 -4.75 -1.13 -1.97
C PHE A 38 -5.23 -0.77 -0.57
N GLU A 39 -6.52 -0.92 -0.29
CA GLU A 39 -7.01 -0.71 1.06
C GLU A 39 -6.32 -1.64 2.05
N LEU A 40 -6.17 -2.90 1.68
CA LEU A 40 -5.49 -3.86 2.54
C LEU A 40 -4.05 -3.41 2.82
N LEU A 41 -3.36 -2.96 1.78
CA LEU A 41 -1.99 -2.49 1.95
C LEU A 41 -1.91 -1.35 2.95
N LEU A 42 -2.83 -0.39 2.85
CA LEU A 42 -2.82 0.75 3.76
C LEU A 42 -3.17 0.33 5.18
N ILE A 43 -4.06 -0.62 5.33
CA ILE A 43 -4.39 -1.12 6.66
C ILE A 43 -3.16 -1.78 7.28
N ILE A 44 -2.48 -2.62 6.52
CA ILE A 44 -1.28 -3.27 7.03
C ILE A 44 -0.25 -2.23 7.47
N LEU A 45 -0.03 -1.23 6.63
CA LEU A 45 0.92 -0.19 6.97
C LEU A 45 0.52 0.54 8.24
N SER A 46 -0.76 0.86 8.38
CA SER A 46 -1.23 1.62 9.53
C SER A 46 -1.16 0.83 10.83
N LYS A 47 -1.10 -0.49 10.74
CA LYS A 47 -1.08 -1.35 11.92
C LYS A 47 0.27 -2.01 12.15
N GLU A 48 1.28 -1.64 11.40
CA GLU A 48 2.55 -2.32 11.48
C GLU A 48 3.11 -2.47 12.88
N PRO A 49 3.03 -1.44 13.72
CA PRO A 49 3.62 -1.60 15.05
C PRO A 49 2.79 -2.41 16.03
N GLU A 50 1.58 -2.82 15.66
CA GLU A 50 0.68 -3.48 16.59
C GLU A 50 0.88 -4.99 16.52
N PRO A 51 1.35 -5.60 17.61
CA PRO A 51 1.73 -7.02 17.57
C PRO A 51 0.57 -8.00 17.58
N GLU A 52 -0.63 -7.54 17.86
CA GLU A 52 -1.76 -8.44 18.01
C GLU A 52 -2.49 -8.74 16.70
N TRP A 53 -2.10 -8.13 15.61
CA TRP A 53 -2.83 -8.28 14.37
C TRP A 53 -2.37 -9.52 13.61
N ASN A 54 -3.34 -10.21 13.02
CA ASN A 54 -3.08 -11.35 12.15
C ASN A 54 -3.85 -11.15 10.86
N ILE A 55 -3.70 -12.08 9.94
CA ILE A 55 -4.28 -11.93 8.61
C ILE A 55 -5.79 -11.75 8.70
N ALA A 56 -6.46 -12.51 9.55
CA ALA A 56 -7.90 -12.39 9.66
C ALA A 56 -8.31 -11.00 10.13
N ARG A 57 -7.57 -10.41 11.06
CA ARG A 57 -7.91 -9.08 11.54
C ARG A 57 -7.70 -8.03 10.47
N TYR A 58 -6.64 -8.16 9.68
CA TYR A 58 -6.44 -7.22 8.58
C TYR A 58 -7.62 -7.28 7.62
N LEU A 59 -8.04 -8.48 7.25
CA LEU A 59 -9.14 -8.61 6.31
C LEU A 59 -10.45 -8.12 6.89
N ASN A 60 -10.68 -8.35 8.18
CA ASN A 60 -11.89 -7.88 8.82
C ASN A 60 -11.95 -6.37 8.93
N ALA A 61 -10.81 -5.70 8.91
CA ALA A 61 -10.77 -4.25 9.00
C ALA A 61 -11.12 -3.57 7.69
N MET A 62 -11.21 -4.33 6.60
CA MET A 62 -11.48 -3.73 5.30
C MET A 62 -12.95 -3.38 5.17
N THR A 63 -13.22 -2.29 4.47
CA THR A 63 -14.59 -1.81 4.32
C THR A 63 -15.42 -2.72 3.43
N THR A 64 -14.79 -3.41 2.51
CA THR A 64 -15.52 -4.32 1.62
C THR A 64 -15.71 -5.70 2.21
N ALA A 65 -15.23 -5.91 3.42
CA ALA A 65 -15.45 -7.13 4.17
C ALA A 65 -15.14 -8.41 3.39
N PRO A 66 -13.96 -8.53 2.85
CA PRO A 66 -13.63 -9.73 2.07
C PRO A 66 -13.12 -10.88 2.91
N GLN A 67 -13.36 -10.87 4.20
CA GLN A 67 -12.79 -11.87 5.08
C GLN A 67 -13.21 -13.28 4.70
N SER A 68 -14.33 -13.43 4.02
CA SER A 68 -14.77 -14.73 3.55
C SER A 68 -14.33 -15.01 2.13
N ASP A 69 -13.61 -14.09 1.52
CA ASP A 69 -13.21 -14.23 0.14
C ASP A 69 -11.84 -14.91 0.08
N SER A 70 -11.84 -16.14 -0.38
CA SER A 70 -10.59 -16.90 -0.43
C SER A 70 -9.57 -16.25 -1.39
N ARG A 71 -10.04 -15.43 -2.34
CA ARG A 71 -9.11 -14.77 -3.25
C ARG A 71 -8.20 -13.79 -2.51
N MET A 72 -8.75 -13.09 -1.51
CA MET A 72 -7.91 -12.18 -0.74
C MET A 72 -6.91 -12.93 0.12
N ASN A 73 -7.32 -14.06 0.67
CA ASN A 73 -6.39 -14.89 1.41
C ASN A 73 -5.27 -15.39 0.50
N HIS A 74 -5.61 -15.82 -0.69
CA HIS A 74 -4.59 -16.25 -1.65
C HIS A 74 -3.68 -15.11 -2.03
N PHE A 75 -4.25 -13.92 -2.23
CA PHE A 75 -3.43 -12.77 -2.57
C PHE A 75 -2.41 -12.47 -1.47
N VAL A 76 -2.85 -12.47 -0.23
CA VAL A 76 -1.93 -12.20 0.89
C VAL A 76 -0.83 -13.26 0.91
N ARG A 77 -1.18 -14.52 0.75
CA ARG A 77 -0.19 -15.58 0.76
C ARG A 77 0.80 -15.44 -0.38
N ASP A 78 0.30 -15.04 -1.55
CA ASP A 78 1.19 -14.81 -2.67
C ASP A 78 2.15 -13.66 -2.39
N MET A 79 1.66 -12.61 -1.76
CA MET A 79 2.52 -11.47 -1.44
C MET A 79 3.59 -11.87 -0.42
N ILE A 80 3.22 -12.73 0.52
CA ILE A 80 4.20 -13.24 1.47
C ILE A 80 5.24 -14.11 0.75
N ARG A 81 4.76 -14.97 -0.12
CA ARG A 81 5.66 -15.87 -0.85
C ARG A 81 6.64 -15.10 -1.72
N MET A 82 6.16 -14.02 -2.33
CA MET A 82 7.01 -13.19 -3.17
C MET A 82 7.98 -12.32 -2.38
N GLY A 83 7.75 -12.18 -1.09
CA GLY A 83 8.59 -11.32 -0.30
C GLY A 83 8.11 -9.89 -0.18
N ALA A 84 6.96 -9.57 -0.77
CA ALA A 84 6.42 -8.22 -0.67
C ALA A 84 5.93 -7.91 0.75
N LEU A 85 5.33 -8.90 1.38
CA LEU A 85 4.90 -8.79 2.77
C LEU A 85 5.71 -9.77 3.60
N ILE A 86 6.11 -9.33 4.77
CA ILE A 86 6.94 -10.12 5.67
C ILE A 86 6.11 -10.47 6.90
N VAL A 87 6.11 -11.74 7.26
CA VAL A 87 5.40 -12.18 8.45
C VAL A 87 6.36 -12.12 9.62
N SER A 88 5.92 -11.45 10.67
CA SER A 88 6.68 -11.33 11.89
C SER A 88 6.05 -12.26 12.92
N LYS A 89 6.82 -13.20 13.43
CA LYS A 89 6.34 -14.10 14.44
C LYS A 89 6.41 -13.42 15.80
N GLN A 90 5.32 -13.52 16.53
CA GLN A 90 5.24 -12.95 17.85
C GLN A 90 5.36 -14.06 18.89
N HIS A 91 5.26 -13.69 20.15
CA HIS A 91 5.30 -14.68 21.22
C HIS A 91 4.22 -15.71 21.09
N LYS A 92 3.03 -15.28 20.66
CA LYS A 92 1.93 -16.21 20.45
C LYS A 92 2.02 -16.76 19.06
N ARG A 93 1.83 -18.07 18.95
CA ARG A 93 1.94 -18.71 17.66
C ARG A 93 0.90 -18.22 16.66
N THR A 94 -0.24 -17.77 17.14
CA THR A 94 -1.30 -17.31 16.26
C THR A 94 -1.15 -15.84 15.87
N SER A 95 -0.21 -15.13 16.48
CA SER A 95 0.01 -13.73 16.16
C SER A 95 1.04 -13.61 15.07
N LYS A 96 0.55 -13.40 13.86
CA LYS A 96 1.43 -13.22 12.70
C LYS A 96 1.07 -11.91 12.07
N HIS A 97 1.74 -10.86 12.50
CA HIS A 97 1.42 -9.60 11.85
C HIS A 97 2.34 -9.35 10.68
N LEU A 98 1.86 -8.52 9.79
CA LEU A 98 2.50 -8.32 8.50
C LEU A 98 3.22 -7.00 8.46
N HIS A 99 4.30 -6.98 7.72
CA HIS A 99 5.08 -5.77 7.48
C HIS A 99 5.33 -5.67 5.98
N LEU A 100 5.44 -4.46 5.51
CA LEU A 100 5.89 -4.25 4.15
C LEU A 100 7.38 -4.50 4.09
N CYS A 101 7.82 -5.19 3.04
CA CYS A 101 9.26 -5.31 2.83
C CYS A 101 9.84 -3.93 2.50
N PRO A 102 11.15 -3.75 2.67
CA PRO A 102 11.74 -2.43 2.44
C PRO A 102 11.47 -1.88 1.03
N VAL A 103 11.51 -2.72 0.01
CA VAL A 103 11.27 -2.26 -1.34
C VAL A 103 9.84 -1.76 -1.49
N LEU A 104 8.87 -2.53 -1.01
CA LEU A 104 7.48 -2.11 -1.10
C LEU A 104 7.24 -0.82 -0.32
N ARG A 105 7.86 -0.70 0.85
CA ARG A 105 7.73 0.51 1.65
C ARG A 105 8.26 1.72 0.90
N ASP A 106 9.41 1.58 0.27
CA ASP A 106 9.98 2.68 -0.50
C ASP A 106 9.10 3.03 -1.68
N GLU A 107 8.56 2.04 -2.35
CA GLU A 107 7.67 2.28 -3.49
C GLU A 107 6.43 3.04 -3.05
N LEU A 108 5.85 2.63 -1.93
CA LEU A 108 4.65 3.30 -1.45
C LEU A 108 4.97 4.73 -1.01
N THR A 109 6.10 4.93 -0.37
CA THR A 109 6.52 6.26 0.03
C THR A 109 6.66 7.17 -1.19
N ARG A 110 7.29 6.67 -2.24
CA ARG A 110 7.45 7.45 -3.46
C ARG A 110 6.10 7.70 -4.13
N PHE A 111 5.25 6.70 -4.14
CA PHE A 111 3.90 6.87 -4.70
C PHE A 111 3.19 8.05 -4.02
N PHE A 112 3.20 8.07 -2.68
CA PHE A 112 2.55 9.15 -1.97
C PHE A 112 3.20 10.50 -2.25
N ALA A 113 4.51 10.53 -2.33
CA ALA A 113 5.20 11.78 -2.61
C ALA A 113 4.80 12.32 -3.98
N ILE A 114 4.76 11.46 -4.97
CA ILE A 114 4.34 11.86 -6.31
C ILE A 114 2.88 12.31 -6.31
N ALA A 115 2.03 11.54 -5.67
CA ALA A 115 0.60 11.86 -5.65
C ALA A 115 0.33 13.20 -4.97
N ASN A 116 1.17 13.58 -4.03
CA ASN A 116 1.01 14.85 -3.32
C ASN A 116 1.72 16.00 -4.02
N GLY A 117 2.21 15.77 -5.22
CA GLY A 117 2.83 16.84 -5.98
C GLY A 117 4.29 17.07 -5.69
N HIS A 118 4.89 16.26 -4.84
CA HIS A 118 6.32 16.36 -4.59
C HIS A 118 7.07 15.75 -5.74
N ASN A 119 8.02 16.50 -6.28
CA ASN A 119 8.78 16.00 -7.39
C ASN A 119 9.93 15.16 -6.87
N THR A 120 9.72 13.88 -6.78
CA THR A 120 10.74 12.97 -6.30
C THR A 120 11.38 12.17 -7.42
N SER A 121 11.11 12.55 -8.65
CA SER A 121 11.73 11.86 -9.77
C SER A 121 13.21 12.10 -9.84
N HIS A 122 13.70 13.09 -9.10
CA HIS A 122 15.12 13.40 -9.06
C HIS A 122 15.61 13.38 -7.63
N PRO A 123 15.70 12.21 -7.07
CA PRO A 123 16.09 12.14 -5.65
C PRO A 123 17.46 12.73 -5.38
N GLY A 124 18.37 12.62 -6.33
CA GLY A 124 19.66 13.23 -6.12
C GLY A 124 19.60 14.74 -5.95
N GLU A 125 18.69 15.36 -6.65
CA GLU A 125 18.52 16.79 -6.53
C GLU A 125 17.94 17.17 -5.19
N ASP A 126 17.03 16.35 -4.72
CA ASP A 126 16.36 16.62 -3.47
C ASP A 126 17.32 16.59 -2.30
N GLU A 127 18.40 15.88 -2.46
CA GLU A 127 19.35 15.71 -1.37
C GLU A 127 20.31 16.86 -1.25
N LYS A 128 20.29 17.77 -2.15
CA LYS A 128 21.22 18.88 -2.09
C LYS A 128 20.82 20.04 -1.21
#